data_9d1fa6d02bd83f95aff27e25058d1ffb
#
_entry.id   9d1fa6d02bd83f95aff27e25058d1ffb
#
_cell.length_a   1.000
_cell.length_b   1.000
_cell.length_c   1.000
_cell.angle_alpha   90.00
_cell.angle_beta   90.00
_cell.angle_gamma   90.00
#
_symmetry.space_group_name_H-M   'P 1'
#
loop_
_entity.id
_entity.type
_entity.pdbx_description
1 polymer ?
#
loop_
_entity_poly.entity_id
_entity_poly.type
_entity_poly.pdbx_seq_one_letter_code
_entity_poly.pdbx_strand_id
1 'polypeptide(L)'
;MALLSLVAEEPVHAYRMQQLIKERHKDDVVNVAQRNSVYQTIDRLLRDGLITVRETSREENRPERTVYELTDVGRQTLMQWMRTMLSTPAREFPEFPAALAFLPVLPPGEAAAAVEERLASLRERLAALETEIARTGTFLDRVFLVESEYQRTVLRAEIDYVRGLAGDLRSGVLTWDYRL
;
A
#
# COMPACT_ATOMS: atom_id res chain seq x y z
N MET A 1 -2.25 12.17 -0.84
CA MET A 1 -3.54 11.75 -0.23
C MET A 1 -3.32 11.31 1.22
N ALA A 2 -2.62 10.24 1.55
CA ALA A 2 -2.52 9.71 2.92
C ALA A 2 -2.11 10.74 4.01
N LEU A 3 -1.05 11.55 3.80
CA LEU A 3 -0.67 12.57 4.77
C LEU A 3 -1.77 13.64 4.95
N LEU A 4 -2.45 14.01 3.86
CA LEU A 4 -3.54 14.98 3.92
C LEU A 4 -4.73 14.42 4.71
N SER A 5 -5.00 13.10 4.64
CA SER A 5 -6.02 12.44 5.45
C SER A 5 -5.69 12.49 6.94
N LEU A 6 -4.43 12.28 7.33
CA LEU A 6 -4.01 12.37 8.73
C LEU A 6 -4.16 13.79 9.29
N VAL A 7 -3.79 14.81 8.50
CA VAL A 7 -3.96 16.21 8.88
C VAL A 7 -5.45 16.60 8.96
N ALA A 8 -6.32 15.91 8.22
CA ALA A 8 -7.76 16.14 8.26
C ALA A 8 -8.42 15.59 9.55
N GLU A 9 -7.81 14.61 10.21
CA GLU A 9 -8.27 14.07 11.49
C GLU A 9 -7.98 15.07 12.63
N GLU A 10 -6.72 15.53 12.71
CA GLU A 10 -6.26 16.50 13.71
C GLU A 10 -4.98 17.21 13.25
N PRO A 11 -4.68 18.41 13.77
CA PRO A 11 -3.38 19.01 13.54
C PRO A 11 -2.23 18.13 14.03
N VAL A 12 -1.22 17.91 13.19
CA VAL A 12 -0.22 16.88 13.44
C VAL A 12 1.16 17.25 12.90
N HIS A 13 2.23 16.83 13.57
CA HIS A 13 3.59 17.03 13.10
C HIS A 13 4.11 15.84 12.28
N ALA A 14 5.10 16.06 11.41
CA ALA A 14 5.63 15.08 10.45
C ALA A 14 6.00 13.72 11.08
N TYR A 15 6.67 13.73 12.22
CA TYR A 15 7.05 12.48 12.90
C TYR A 15 5.83 11.67 13.36
N ARG A 16 4.78 12.34 13.89
CA ARG A 16 3.55 11.66 14.30
C ARG A 16 2.79 11.07 13.11
N MET A 17 2.80 11.74 11.94
CA MET A 17 2.23 11.16 10.71
C MET A 17 2.88 9.82 10.37
N GLN A 18 4.21 9.73 10.42
CA GLN A 18 4.93 8.47 10.17
C GLN A 18 4.57 7.38 11.19
N GLN A 19 4.46 7.75 12.47
CA GLN A 19 4.05 6.82 13.52
C GLN A 19 2.63 6.30 13.29
N LEU A 20 1.66 7.19 13.00
CA LEU A 20 0.27 6.81 12.75
C LEU A 20 0.13 5.85 11.57
N ILE A 21 0.88 6.05 10.49
CA ILE A 21 0.86 5.14 9.34
C ILE A 21 1.31 3.73 9.76
N LYS A 22 2.39 3.63 10.54
CA LYS A 22 2.90 2.34 11.05
C LYS A 22 1.98 1.71 12.10
N GLU A 23 1.54 2.49 13.09
CA GLU A 23 0.63 2.02 14.15
C GLU A 23 -0.69 1.47 13.58
N ARG A 24 -1.15 2.05 12.46
CA ARG A 24 -2.37 1.64 11.76
C ARG A 24 -2.12 0.59 10.68
N HIS A 25 -0.90 0.06 10.54
CA HIS A 25 -0.51 -0.90 9.50
C HIS A 25 -0.92 -0.46 8.08
N LYS A 26 -0.73 0.86 7.78
CA LYS A 26 -1.05 1.44 6.47
C LYS A 26 0.17 1.56 5.54
N ASP A 27 1.33 1.13 5.99
CA ASP A 27 2.58 1.09 5.22
C ASP A 27 2.56 0.08 4.06
N ASP A 28 1.65 -0.89 4.09
CA ASP A 28 1.39 -1.80 2.96
C ASP A 28 0.69 -1.12 1.77
N VAL A 29 -0.08 -0.05 2.01
CA VAL A 29 -0.84 0.69 0.97
C VAL A 29 -0.35 2.11 0.76
N VAL A 30 0.44 2.64 1.70
CA VAL A 30 1.03 3.98 1.65
C VAL A 30 2.54 3.85 1.69
N ASN A 31 3.19 4.12 0.55
CA ASN A 31 4.64 4.09 0.49
C ASN A 31 5.26 5.23 1.29
N VAL A 32 5.64 4.93 2.54
CA VAL A 32 6.35 5.83 3.46
C VAL A 32 7.75 5.31 3.82
N ALA A 33 8.27 4.36 3.06
CA ALA A 33 9.53 3.67 3.34
C ALA A 33 10.74 4.63 3.44
N GLN A 34 10.67 5.80 2.80
CA GLN A 34 11.73 6.81 2.87
C GLN A 34 11.28 8.02 3.71
N ARG A 35 12.00 8.33 4.79
CA ARG A 35 11.78 9.55 5.59
C ARG A 35 11.67 10.81 4.74
N ASN A 36 12.53 10.94 3.75
CA ASN A 36 12.55 12.08 2.83
C ASN A 36 11.24 12.22 2.03
N SER A 37 10.52 11.13 1.75
CA SER A 37 9.26 11.18 0.99
C SER A 37 8.13 11.88 1.77
N VAL A 38 8.11 11.74 3.11
CA VAL A 38 7.13 12.41 3.96
C VAL A 38 7.36 13.92 3.98
N TYR A 39 8.61 14.36 4.23
CA TYR A 39 8.95 15.78 4.24
C TYR A 39 8.74 16.44 2.87
N GLN A 40 9.18 15.79 1.79
CA GLN A 40 8.93 16.27 0.42
C GLN A 40 7.43 16.38 0.09
N THR A 41 6.62 15.46 0.62
CA THR A 41 5.17 15.52 0.44
C THR A 41 4.57 16.66 1.26
N ILE A 42 5.01 16.89 2.49
CA ILE A 42 4.59 18.02 3.32
C ILE A 42 4.93 19.34 2.62
N ASP A 43 6.17 19.51 2.13
CA ASP A 43 6.59 20.71 1.39
C ASP A 43 5.71 20.96 0.15
N ARG A 44 5.32 19.90 -0.56
CA ARG A 44 4.38 20.01 -1.68
C ARG A 44 3.01 20.45 -1.22
N LEU A 45 2.46 19.83 -0.16
CA LEU A 45 1.14 20.18 0.37
C LEU A 45 1.09 21.63 0.87
N LEU A 46 2.17 22.12 1.50
CA LEU A 46 2.32 23.53 1.90
C LEU A 46 2.35 24.46 0.70
N ARG A 47 3.20 24.16 -0.29
CA ARG A 47 3.32 24.96 -1.52
C ARG A 47 2.00 25.04 -2.28
N ASP A 48 1.26 23.92 -2.33
CA ASP A 48 -0.02 23.83 -3.01
C ASP A 48 -1.18 24.40 -2.17
N GLY A 49 -0.89 24.94 -0.96
CA GLY A 49 -1.88 25.57 -0.07
C GLY A 49 -2.91 24.60 0.53
N LEU A 50 -2.62 23.29 0.53
CA LEU A 50 -3.54 22.26 1.04
C LEU A 50 -3.43 22.09 2.56
N ILE A 51 -2.30 22.41 3.14
CA ILE A 51 -2.04 22.49 4.57
C ILE A 51 -1.36 23.82 4.88
N THR A 52 -1.42 24.21 6.13
CA THR A 52 -0.71 25.40 6.65
C THR A 52 0.01 25.05 7.96
N VAL A 53 0.97 25.87 8.35
CA VAL A 53 1.62 25.76 9.65
C VAL A 53 0.70 26.39 10.70
N ARG A 54 0.26 25.58 11.66
CA ARG A 54 -0.53 26.04 12.79
C ARG A 54 0.35 26.67 13.87
N GLU A 55 1.42 25.95 14.24
CA GLU A 55 2.36 26.40 15.25
C GLU A 55 3.73 25.76 15.03
N THR A 56 4.75 26.44 15.51
CA THR A 56 6.11 25.93 15.56
C THR A 56 6.57 26.08 17.02
N SER A 57 6.86 24.95 17.67
CA SER A 57 7.34 24.92 19.04
C SER A 57 8.79 24.46 19.09
N ARG A 58 9.60 25.16 19.88
CA ARG A 58 10.98 24.79 20.17
C ARG A 58 11.11 24.64 21.69
N GLU A 59 11.17 23.39 22.15
CA GLU A 59 11.50 23.10 23.54
C GLU A 59 13.04 23.06 23.69
N GLU A 60 13.56 23.50 24.84
CA GLU A 60 15.00 23.37 25.13
C GLU A 60 15.45 21.92 25.00
N ASN A 61 16.53 21.69 24.21
CA ASN A 61 17.12 20.37 23.90
C ASN A 61 16.26 19.42 23.05
N ARG A 62 15.23 19.89 22.35
CA ARG A 62 14.50 19.08 21.37
C ARG A 62 14.48 19.73 20.00
N PRO A 63 14.46 18.91 18.91
CA PRO A 63 14.29 19.43 17.56
C PRO A 63 13.00 20.24 17.46
N GLU A 64 13.05 21.33 16.71
CA GLU A 64 11.92 22.17 16.37
C GLU A 64 10.76 21.30 15.80
N ARG A 65 9.56 21.48 16.36
CA ARG A 65 8.35 20.76 15.95
C ARG A 65 7.39 21.72 15.28
N THR A 66 7.14 21.47 14.00
CA THR A 66 6.12 22.18 13.23
C THR A 66 4.85 21.33 13.15
N VAL A 67 3.73 21.86 13.60
CA VAL A 67 2.40 21.27 13.53
C VAL A 67 1.68 21.82 12.32
N TYR A 68 1.12 20.94 11.51
CA TYR A 68 0.40 21.27 10.29
C TYR A 68 -1.09 21.07 10.50
N GLU A 69 -1.89 21.93 9.88
CA GLU A 69 -3.35 21.82 9.87
C GLU A 69 -3.91 21.92 8.45
N LEU A 70 -5.09 21.35 8.25
CA LEU A 70 -5.76 21.31 6.96
C LEU A 70 -6.39 22.66 6.62
N THR A 71 -6.19 23.15 5.40
CA THR A 71 -6.92 24.30 4.88
C THR A 71 -8.28 23.89 4.31
N ASP A 72 -9.18 24.85 4.07
CA ASP A 72 -10.47 24.59 3.41
C ASP A 72 -10.26 24.05 1.98
N VAL A 73 -9.26 24.59 1.26
CA VAL A 73 -8.85 24.09 -0.06
C VAL A 73 -8.35 22.66 0.05
N GLY A 74 -7.52 22.36 1.06
CA GLY A 74 -7.03 21.02 1.32
C GLY A 74 -8.17 20.02 1.59
N ARG A 75 -9.18 20.42 2.36
CA ARG A 75 -10.37 19.60 2.66
C ARG A 75 -11.16 19.28 1.37
N GLN A 76 -11.43 20.29 0.56
CA GLN A 76 -12.16 20.10 -0.71
C GLN A 76 -11.38 19.19 -1.67
N THR A 77 -10.06 19.42 -1.78
CA THR A 77 -9.16 18.62 -2.62
C THR A 77 -9.11 17.17 -2.14
N LEU A 78 -8.99 16.91 -0.83
CA LEU A 78 -9.01 15.56 -0.26
C LEU A 78 -10.31 14.83 -0.63
N MET A 79 -11.45 15.47 -0.43
CA MET A 79 -12.75 14.89 -0.77
C MET A 79 -12.87 14.57 -2.27
N GLN A 80 -12.36 15.45 -3.13
CA GLN A 80 -12.37 15.23 -4.57
C GLN A 80 -11.46 14.06 -4.95
N TRP A 81 -10.24 13.99 -4.42
CA TRP A 81 -9.33 12.87 -4.67
C TRP A 81 -9.94 11.54 -4.23
N MET A 82 -10.54 11.49 -3.04
CA MET A 82 -11.21 10.29 -2.53
C MET A 82 -12.33 9.84 -3.48
N ARG A 83 -13.20 10.75 -3.93
CA ARG A 83 -14.26 10.41 -4.88
C ARG A 83 -13.69 9.86 -6.19
N THR A 84 -12.69 10.52 -6.76
CA THR A 84 -12.06 10.09 -8.02
C THR A 84 -11.42 8.71 -7.87
N MET A 85 -10.65 8.48 -6.79
CA MET A 85 -9.97 7.20 -6.57
C MET A 85 -10.94 6.05 -6.31
N LEU A 86 -12.09 6.33 -5.68
CA LEU A 86 -13.13 5.32 -5.45
C LEU A 86 -13.96 5.03 -6.71
N SER A 87 -14.15 6.02 -7.59
CA SER A 87 -15.03 5.87 -8.76
C SER A 87 -14.31 5.50 -10.05
N THR A 88 -13.01 5.77 -10.14
CA THR A 88 -12.26 5.64 -11.41
C THR A 88 -11.08 4.70 -11.24
N PRO A 89 -11.12 3.51 -11.87
CA PRO A 89 -9.98 2.59 -11.85
C PRO A 89 -8.74 3.24 -12.48
N ALA A 90 -7.64 3.25 -11.75
CA ALA A 90 -6.36 3.67 -12.29
C ALA A 90 -5.76 2.56 -13.17
N ARG A 91 -5.05 2.95 -14.24
CA ARG A 91 -4.23 2.01 -14.99
C ARG A 91 -2.92 1.81 -14.24
N GLU A 92 -2.78 0.64 -13.65
CA GLU A 92 -1.56 0.22 -12.96
C GLU A 92 -0.71 -0.67 -13.86
N PHE A 93 0.58 -0.76 -13.56
CA PHE A 93 1.54 -1.62 -14.26
C PHE A 93 2.26 -2.51 -13.25
N PRO A 94 1.55 -3.50 -12.66
CA PRO A 94 2.13 -4.38 -11.66
C PRO A 94 3.19 -5.31 -12.28
N GLU A 95 4.26 -5.59 -11.52
CA GLU A 95 5.41 -6.36 -11.99
C GLU A 95 5.06 -7.80 -12.34
N PHE A 96 4.18 -8.46 -11.59
CA PHE A 96 3.87 -9.87 -11.82
C PHE A 96 3.17 -10.13 -13.17
N PRO A 97 2.12 -9.41 -13.57
CA PRO A 97 1.59 -9.51 -14.92
C PRO A 97 2.61 -9.21 -16.02
N ALA A 98 3.52 -8.27 -15.78
CA ALA A 98 4.59 -7.98 -16.72
C ALA A 98 5.56 -9.17 -16.84
N ALA A 99 5.95 -9.82 -15.73
CA ALA A 99 6.76 -11.03 -15.75
C ALA A 99 6.06 -12.19 -16.46
N LEU A 100 4.75 -12.36 -16.25
CA LEU A 100 3.96 -13.38 -16.96
C LEU A 100 3.93 -13.15 -18.48
N ALA A 101 3.89 -11.90 -18.92
CA ALA A 101 3.91 -11.57 -20.35
C ALA A 101 5.22 -11.99 -21.05
N PHE A 102 6.30 -12.14 -20.29
CA PHE A 102 7.61 -12.56 -20.76
C PHE A 102 8.09 -13.88 -20.14
N LEU A 103 7.16 -14.70 -19.66
CA LEU A 103 7.45 -15.96 -18.98
C LEU A 103 8.44 -16.87 -19.76
N PRO A 104 8.40 -16.98 -21.12
CA PRO A 104 9.31 -17.81 -21.88
C PRO A 104 10.78 -17.35 -21.86
N VAL A 105 11.12 -16.24 -21.24
CA VAL A 105 12.53 -15.82 -21.00
C VAL A 105 13.24 -16.76 -20.02
N LEU A 106 12.50 -17.46 -19.17
CA LEU A 106 13.05 -18.48 -18.28
C LEU A 106 12.81 -19.89 -18.84
N PRO A 107 13.70 -20.85 -18.55
CA PRO A 107 13.39 -22.26 -18.74
C PRO A 107 12.14 -22.67 -17.94
N PRO A 108 11.30 -23.60 -18.45
CA PRO A 108 10.07 -24.00 -17.75
C PRO A 108 10.27 -24.44 -16.30
N GLY A 109 11.37 -25.15 -16.00
CA GLY A 109 11.70 -25.60 -14.65
C GLY A 109 12.03 -24.44 -13.68
N GLU A 110 12.74 -23.44 -14.17
CA GLU A 110 13.05 -22.23 -13.36
C GLU A 110 11.80 -21.37 -13.14
N ALA A 111 10.98 -21.25 -14.17
CA ALA A 111 9.69 -20.57 -14.07
C ALA A 111 8.78 -21.25 -13.02
N ALA A 112 8.72 -22.60 -13.03
CA ALA A 112 7.97 -23.36 -12.05
C ALA A 112 8.46 -23.09 -10.61
N ALA A 113 9.76 -23.14 -10.38
CA ALA A 113 10.35 -22.87 -9.07
C ALA A 113 10.02 -21.45 -8.58
N ALA A 114 10.18 -20.43 -9.41
CA ALA A 114 9.86 -19.04 -9.07
C ALA A 114 8.37 -18.83 -8.75
N VAL A 115 7.48 -19.49 -9.49
CA VAL A 115 6.02 -19.44 -9.25
C VAL A 115 5.66 -20.15 -7.94
N GLU A 116 6.34 -21.23 -7.58
CA GLU A 116 6.14 -21.92 -6.29
C GLU A 116 6.61 -21.09 -5.11
N GLU A 117 7.76 -20.42 -5.22
CA GLU A 117 8.24 -19.48 -4.19
C GLU A 117 7.23 -18.32 -3.99
N ARG A 118 6.72 -17.77 -5.10
CA ARG A 118 5.67 -16.75 -5.02
C ARG A 118 4.44 -17.28 -4.30
N LEU A 119 3.99 -18.49 -4.63
CA LEU A 119 2.81 -19.10 -3.99
C LEU A 119 3.00 -19.23 -2.48
N ALA A 120 4.20 -19.64 -2.02
CA ALA A 120 4.51 -19.73 -0.60
C ALA A 120 4.43 -18.34 0.08
N SER A 121 5.09 -17.33 -0.51
CA SER A 121 5.07 -15.94 0.02
C SER A 121 3.66 -15.36 0.08
N LEU A 122 2.83 -15.58 -0.95
CA LEU A 122 1.44 -15.10 -0.95
C LEU A 122 0.59 -15.75 0.15
N ARG A 123 0.80 -17.04 0.44
CA ARG A 123 0.11 -17.76 1.51
C ARG A 123 0.49 -17.23 2.90
N GLU A 124 1.77 -16.98 3.12
CA GLU A 124 2.25 -16.36 4.36
C GLU A 124 1.64 -14.98 4.57
N ARG A 125 1.63 -14.16 3.52
CA ARG A 125 1.03 -12.83 3.54
C ARG A 125 -0.48 -12.90 3.82
N LEU A 126 -1.20 -13.83 3.20
CA LEU A 126 -2.64 -14.01 3.46
C LEU A 126 -2.90 -14.42 4.92
N ALA A 127 -2.13 -15.36 5.47
CA ALA A 127 -2.29 -15.82 6.85
C ALA A 127 -2.04 -14.67 7.85
N ALA A 128 -1.01 -13.85 7.62
CA ALA A 128 -0.74 -12.67 8.43
C ALA A 128 -1.90 -11.66 8.38
N LEU A 129 -2.40 -11.36 7.18
CA LEU A 129 -3.53 -10.44 6.98
C LEU A 129 -4.81 -10.95 7.64
N GLU A 130 -5.12 -12.24 7.53
CA GLU A 130 -6.30 -12.85 8.16
C GLU A 130 -6.23 -12.81 9.68
N THR A 131 -5.03 -13.03 10.23
CA THR A 131 -4.78 -12.90 11.67
C THR A 131 -5.01 -11.45 12.13
N GLU A 132 -4.53 -10.47 11.38
CA GLU A 132 -4.71 -9.07 11.69
C GLU A 132 -6.18 -8.63 11.59
N ILE A 133 -6.92 -9.07 10.55
CA ILE A 133 -8.35 -8.81 10.41
C ILE A 133 -9.13 -9.41 11.59
N ALA A 134 -8.81 -10.64 11.99
CA ALA A 134 -9.47 -11.29 13.11
C ALA A 134 -9.21 -10.53 14.42
N ARG A 135 -7.98 -10.09 14.66
CA ARG A 135 -7.58 -9.33 15.84
C ARG A 135 -8.27 -7.96 15.90
N THR A 136 -8.19 -7.20 14.82
CA THR A 136 -8.70 -5.82 14.78
C THR A 136 -10.22 -5.77 14.70
N GLY A 137 -10.86 -6.73 14.07
CA GLY A 137 -12.31 -6.86 13.98
C GLY A 137 -13.02 -7.08 15.31
N THR A 138 -12.28 -7.36 16.40
CA THR A 138 -12.86 -7.45 17.75
C THR A 138 -13.17 -6.09 18.39
N PHE A 139 -12.57 -5.01 17.88
CA PHE A 139 -12.69 -3.68 18.49
C PHE A 139 -12.83 -2.52 17.48
N LEU A 140 -12.61 -2.77 16.18
CA LEU A 140 -12.79 -1.76 15.14
C LEU A 140 -14.09 -1.98 14.37
N ASP A 141 -14.77 -0.89 14.05
CA ASP A 141 -15.89 -0.93 13.12
C ASP A 141 -15.44 -1.36 11.72
N ARG A 142 -16.32 -2.06 11.00
CA ARG A 142 -16.03 -2.62 9.69
C ARG A 142 -15.50 -1.59 8.68
N VAL A 143 -15.91 -0.32 8.78
CA VAL A 143 -15.43 0.75 7.88
C VAL A 143 -13.90 0.88 7.89
N PHE A 144 -13.25 0.55 9.01
CA PHE A 144 -11.79 0.56 9.14
C PHE A 144 -11.10 -0.72 8.65
N LEU A 145 -11.90 -1.74 8.29
CA LEU A 145 -11.43 -3.05 7.81
C LEU A 145 -11.65 -3.26 6.30
N VAL A 146 -12.42 -2.40 5.63
CA VAL A 146 -12.78 -2.59 4.21
C VAL A 146 -11.56 -2.69 3.28
N GLU A 147 -10.49 -1.98 3.57
CA GLU A 147 -9.23 -2.06 2.84
C GLU A 147 -8.58 -3.44 2.99
N SER A 148 -8.50 -3.94 4.24
CA SER A 148 -7.96 -5.28 4.54
C SER A 148 -8.85 -6.39 3.94
N GLU A 149 -10.17 -6.23 3.95
CA GLU A 149 -11.12 -7.13 3.27
C GLU A 149 -10.87 -7.16 1.75
N TYR A 150 -10.60 -5.99 1.14
CA TYR A 150 -10.24 -5.91 -0.27
C TYR A 150 -8.91 -6.61 -0.56
N GLN A 151 -7.86 -6.31 0.21
CA GLN A 151 -6.54 -6.94 0.07
C GLN A 151 -6.63 -8.47 0.19
N ARG A 152 -7.38 -8.98 1.18
CA ARG A 152 -7.64 -10.41 1.35
C ARG A 152 -8.25 -11.03 0.11
N THR A 153 -9.24 -10.35 -0.48
CA THR A 153 -9.93 -10.82 -1.69
C THR A 153 -8.99 -10.92 -2.88
N VAL A 154 -8.17 -9.90 -3.10
CA VAL A 154 -7.18 -9.87 -4.18
C VAL A 154 -6.11 -10.96 -3.97
N LEU A 155 -5.57 -11.09 -2.74
CA LEU A 155 -4.59 -12.13 -2.43
C LEU A 155 -5.13 -13.54 -2.65
N ARG A 156 -6.36 -13.82 -2.28
CA ARG A 156 -6.99 -15.12 -2.52
C ARG A 156 -7.13 -15.42 -4.00
N ALA A 157 -7.57 -14.45 -4.79
CA ALA A 157 -7.67 -14.59 -6.25
C ALA A 157 -6.30 -14.84 -6.89
N GLU A 158 -5.27 -14.11 -6.45
CA GLU A 158 -3.90 -14.30 -6.94
C GLU A 158 -3.35 -15.68 -6.54
N ILE A 159 -3.55 -16.12 -5.30
CA ILE A 159 -3.15 -17.46 -4.84
C ILE A 159 -3.80 -18.56 -5.68
N ASP A 160 -5.08 -18.43 -5.98
CA ASP A 160 -5.80 -19.43 -6.78
C ASP A 160 -5.24 -19.49 -8.20
N TYR A 161 -4.96 -18.36 -8.83
CA TYR A 161 -4.31 -18.29 -10.15
C TYR A 161 -2.90 -18.89 -10.13
N VAL A 162 -2.05 -18.44 -9.19
CA VAL A 162 -0.64 -18.86 -9.08
C VAL A 162 -0.55 -20.37 -8.77
N ARG A 163 -1.47 -20.91 -7.96
CA ARG A 163 -1.56 -22.34 -7.68
C ARG A 163 -1.87 -23.15 -8.94
N GLY A 164 -2.82 -22.69 -9.76
CA GLY A 164 -3.12 -23.31 -11.05
C GLY A 164 -1.92 -23.29 -11.98
N LEU A 165 -1.29 -22.13 -12.14
CA LEU A 165 -0.08 -21.96 -12.97
C LEU A 165 1.07 -22.86 -12.52
N ALA A 166 1.33 -22.96 -11.21
CA ALA A 166 2.36 -23.85 -10.66
C ALA A 166 2.04 -25.33 -10.98
N GLY A 167 0.77 -25.72 -10.92
CA GLY A 167 0.30 -27.05 -11.29
C GLY A 167 0.55 -27.37 -12.76
N ASP A 168 0.19 -26.45 -13.65
CA ASP A 168 0.33 -26.61 -15.10
C ASP A 168 1.81 -26.69 -15.53
N LEU A 169 2.67 -25.85 -14.93
CA LEU A 169 4.12 -25.89 -15.15
C LEU A 169 4.74 -27.21 -14.67
N ARG A 170 4.36 -27.66 -13.46
CA ARG A 170 4.88 -28.91 -12.86
C ARG A 170 4.46 -30.14 -13.64
N SER A 171 3.23 -30.19 -14.12
CA SER A 171 2.68 -31.32 -14.88
C SER A 171 3.12 -31.34 -16.34
N GLY A 172 3.74 -30.26 -16.83
CA GLY A 172 4.10 -30.10 -18.24
C GLY A 172 2.92 -29.76 -19.15
N VAL A 173 1.73 -29.49 -18.61
CA VAL A 173 0.58 -28.96 -19.37
C VAL A 173 0.95 -27.60 -19.97
N LEU A 174 1.65 -26.77 -19.23
CA LEU A 174 2.28 -25.55 -19.73
C LEU A 174 3.78 -25.75 -19.83
N THR A 175 4.28 -25.79 -21.06
CA THR A 175 5.71 -25.93 -21.37
C THR A 175 6.04 -25.22 -22.68
N TRP A 176 7.32 -24.93 -22.90
CA TRP A 176 7.84 -24.31 -24.13
C TRP A 176 9.29 -24.70 -24.37
N ASP A 177 9.71 -24.61 -25.63
CA ASP A 177 11.11 -24.76 -25.98
C ASP A 177 11.89 -23.49 -25.60
N TYR A 178 12.77 -23.62 -24.61
CA TYR A 178 13.65 -22.53 -24.20
C TYR A 178 14.76 -22.33 -25.22
N ARG A 179 14.83 -21.16 -25.84
CA ARG A 179 15.83 -20.78 -26.83
C ARG A 179 16.33 -19.36 -26.55
N LEU A 180 17.29 -19.21 -25.66
CA LEU A 180 18.10 -18.00 -25.52
C LEU A 180 19.53 -18.27 -25.88
#